data_44d32acf001cbf53e868262aea2abfe7
#
_entry.id   44d32acf001cbf53e868262aea2abfe7
#
_cell.length_a   1.000
_cell.length_b   1.000
_cell.length_c   1.000
_cell.angle_alpha   90.00
_cell.angle_beta   90.00
_cell.angle_gamma   90.00
#
_symmetry.space_group_name_H-M   'P 1'
#
loop_
_entity.id
_entity.type
_entity.pdbx_description
1 polymer ?
#
loop_
_entity_poly.entity_id
_entity_poly.type
_entity_poly.pdbx_seq_one_letter_code
_entity_poly.pdbx_strand_id
1 'polypeptide(L)'
;MRLLSILGARPQFIKAATVSRAILNHNQNCLGSRSIHESILHTGQHFDSNMSDIFFEQMDIPRPDHFLGVSGLSHGAMTGRMLEGVEKIILEEKPDIVLVYGDTNSTLAGALAAAKLHVSCLLYTSDAADE
;
A
#
# COMPACT_ATOMS: atom_id res chain seq x y z
N MET A 1 6.59 14.62 -4.70
CA MET A 1 7.06 13.35 -4.12
C MET A 1 6.08 12.23 -4.48
N ARG A 2 6.61 11.11 -4.88
CA ARG A 2 5.79 9.93 -5.21
C ARG A 2 5.84 8.93 -4.07
N LEU A 3 4.66 8.52 -3.62
CA LEU A 3 4.48 7.56 -2.53
C LEU A 3 3.73 6.34 -3.06
N LEU A 4 4.29 5.16 -2.86
CA LEU A 4 3.63 3.91 -3.19
C LEU A 4 3.20 3.23 -1.89
N SER A 5 1.89 3.09 -1.69
CA SER A 5 1.30 2.41 -0.54
C SER A 5 0.94 0.99 -0.93
N ILE A 6 1.41 0.01 -0.16
CA ILE A 6 1.20 -1.41 -0.43
C ILE A 6 0.26 -1.99 0.62
N LEU A 7 -0.87 -2.50 0.18
CA LEU A 7 -1.96 -2.98 1.03
C LEU A 7 -2.40 -4.36 0.59
N GLY A 8 -2.86 -5.17 1.53
CA GLY A 8 -3.34 -6.51 1.21
C GLY A 8 -4.52 -6.98 2.03
N ALA A 9 -4.84 -6.28 3.11
CA ALA A 9 -5.90 -6.68 4.03
C ALA A 9 -6.83 -5.51 4.31
N ARG A 10 -8.10 -5.83 4.59
CA ARG A 10 -9.14 -4.82 4.85
C ARG A 10 -8.74 -3.81 5.94
N PRO A 11 -8.21 -4.24 7.11
CA PRO A 11 -7.81 -3.27 8.14
C PRO A 11 -6.75 -2.29 7.65
N GLN A 12 -5.88 -2.71 6.75
CA GLN A 12 -4.86 -1.84 6.16
C GLN A 12 -5.50 -0.76 5.30
N PHE A 13 -6.55 -1.09 4.55
CA PHE A 13 -7.27 -0.10 3.74
C PHE A 13 -7.95 0.95 4.60
N ILE A 14 -8.50 0.56 5.74
CA ILE A 14 -9.13 1.49 6.67
C ILE A 14 -8.10 2.49 7.22
N LYS A 15 -6.91 2.00 7.60
CA LYS A 15 -5.81 2.85 8.05
C LYS A 15 -5.30 3.74 6.92
N ALA A 16 -5.17 3.19 5.73
CA ALA A 16 -4.71 3.92 4.56
C ALA A 16 -5.65 5.06 4.17
N ALA A 17 -6.94 4.91 4.41
CA ALA A 17 -7.91 5.98 4.16
C ALA A 17 -7.58 7.24 4.95
N THR A 18 -7.16 7.09 6.20
CA THR A 18 -6.73 8.23 7.03
C THR A 18 -5.51 8.91 6.44
N VAL A 19 -4.53 8.12 6.01
CA VAL A 19 -3.31 8.64 5.39
C VAL A 19 -3.64 9.35 4.07
N SER A 20 -4.49 8.75 3.23
CA SER A 20 -4.89 9.35 1.96
C SER A 20 -5.61 10.68 2.15
N ARG A 21 -6.47 10.79 3.16
CA ARG A 21 -7.12 12.07 3.49
C ARG A 21 -6.11 13.11 3.95
N ALA A 22 -5.12 12.70 4.75
CA ALA A 22 -4.06 13.61 5.19
C ALA A 22 -3.23 14.11 4.01
N ILE A 23 -2.93 13.23 3.06
CA ILE A 23 -2.21 13.59 1.83
C ILE A 23 -3.03 14.59 1.01
N LEU A 24 -4.33 14.34 0.84
CA LEU A 24 -5.21 15.23 0.10
C LEU A 24 -5.25 16.62 0.74
N ASN A 25 -5.37 16.68 2.07
CA ASN A 25 -5.33 17.92 2.82
C ASN A 25 -4.01 18.67 2.63
N HIS A 26 -2.91 17.94 2.72
CA HIS A 26 -1.59 18.50 2.51
C HIS A 26 -1.46 19.11 1.11
N ASN A 27 -1.94 18.38 0.08
CA ASN A 27 -1.85 18.84 -1.31
C ASN A 27 -2.69 20.07 -1.59
N GLN A 28 -3.80 20.23 -0.88
CA GLN A 28 -4.65 21.43 -1.00
C GLN A 28 -3.98 22.68 -0.42
N ASN A 29 -3.08 22.50 0.54
CA ASN A 29 -2.39 23.59 1.23
C ASN A 29 -0.97 23.82 0.75
N CYS A 30 -0.49 23.00 -0.21
CA CYS A 30 0.84 23.09 -0.77
C CYS A 30 0.75 23.23 -2.27
N LEU A 31 1.72 23.95 -2.86
CA LEU A 31 1.81 24.11 -4.30
C LEU A 31 3.13 23.51 -4.80
N GLY A 32 3.06 22.90 -5.99
CA GLY A 32 4.23 22.49 -6.73
C GLY A 32 4.96 21.28 -6.14
N SER A 33 6.25 21.42 -5.89
CA SER A 33 7.16 20.32 -5.53
C SER A 33 6.88 19.69 -4.16
N ARG A 34 6.08 20.30 -3.32
CA ARG A 34 5.75 19.76 -2.01
C ARG A 34 4.52 18.87 -2.01
N SER A 35 3.83 18.74 -3.12
CA SER A 35 2.69 17.85 -3.22
C SER A 35 3.14 16.39 -3.19
N ILE A 36 2.25 15.52 -2.73
CA ILE A 36 2.50 14.08 -2.64
C ILE A 36 1.54 13.38 -3.61
N HIS A 37 2.11 12.56 -4.49
CA HIS A 37 1.32 11.73 -5.40
C HIS A 37 1.31 10.31 -4.88
N GLU A 38 0.16 9.86 -4.37
CA GLU A 38 0.01 8.53 -3.83
C GLU A 38 -0.49 7.56 -4.91
N SER A 39 0.19 6.42 -5.04
CA SER A 39 -0.30 5.26 -5.77
C SER A 39 -0.55 4.15 -4.78
N ILE A 40 -1.62 3.37 -4.97
CA ILE A 40 -1.99 2.28 -4.09
C ILE A 40 -1.88 0.97 -4.85
N LEU A 41 -1.14 0.03 -4.26
CA LEU A 41 -0.99 -1.33 -4.76
C LEU A 41 -1.70 -2.29 -3.83
N HIS A 42 -2.71 -2.98 -4.37
CA HIS A 42 -3.42 -4.04 -3.66
C HIS A 42 -2.83 -5.38 -4.07
N THR A 43 -2.26 -6.11 -3.11
CA THR A 43 -1.63 -7.40 -3.41
C THR A 43 -2.64 -8.52 -3.67
N GLY A 44 -3.83 -8.42 -3.11
CA GLY A 44 -4.85 -9.47 -3.18
C GLY A 44 -4.73 -10.52 -2.10
N GLN A 45 -3.80 -10.37 -1.14
CA GLN A 45 -3.51 -11.37 -0.12
C GLN A 45 -4.76 -11.82 0.64
N HIS A 46 -5.59 -10.87 1.03
CA HIS A 46 -6.83 -11.12 1.75
C HIS A 46 -8.00 -10.58 0.93
N PHE A 47 -8.26 -11.26 -0.19
CA PHE A 47 -9.39 -10.88 -1.03
C PHE A 47 -10.67 -11.19 -0.26
N ASP A 48 -11.48 -10.17 -0.04
CA ASP A 48 -12.75 -10.26 0.65
C ASP A 48 -13.83 -9.74 -0.31
N SER A 49 -14.90 -10.50 -0.48
CA SER A 49 -16.03 -10.09 -1.31
C SER A 49 -16.66 -8.78 -0.83
N ASN A 50 -16.43 -8.40 0.43
CA ASN A 50 -16.88 -7.13 0.98
C ASN A 50 -16.03 -5.95 0.52
N MET A 51 -14.90 -6.20 -0.15
CA MET A 51 -14.05 -5.16 -0.71
C MET A 51 -14.48 -4.84 -2.14
N SER A 52 -15.76 -4.58 -2.32
CA SER A 52 -16.36 -4.17 -3.58
C SER A 52 -16.19 -2.67 -3.79
N ASP A 53 -16.60 -2.21 -4.96
CA ASP A 53 -16.62 -0.77 -5.26
C ASP A 53 -17.39 0.02 -4.21
N ILE A 54 -18.48 -0.56 -3.69
CA ILE A 54 -19.31 0.09 -2.65
C ILE A 54 -18.49 0.31 -1.38
N PHE A 55 -17.64 -0.66 -0.99
CA PHE A 55 -16.78 -0.52 0.18
C PHE A 55 -15.85 0.69 0.03
N PHE A 56 -15.18 0.84 -1.12
CA PHE A 56 -14.29 1.96 -1.35
C PHE A 56 -15.03 3.29 -1.34
N GLU A 57 -16.22 3.34 -1.91
CA GLU A 57 -17.03 4.55 -1.93
C GLU A 57 -17.51 4.95 -0.52
N GLN A 58 -18.05 4.00 0.23
CA GLN A 58 -18.61 4.26 1.56
C GLN A 58 -17.54 4.66 2.57
N MET A 59 -16.35 4.06 2.47
CA MET A 59 -15.25 4.32 3.38
C MET A 59 -14.39 5.49 2.93
N ASP A 60 -14.70 6.09 1.79
CA ASP A 60 -13.93 7.19 1.21
C ASP A 60 -12.46 6.81 1.03
N ILE A 61 -12.23 5.60 0.55
CA ILE A 61 -10.90 5.04 0.30
C ILE A 61 -10.62 5.13 -1.20
N PRO A 62 -9.46 5.68 -1.62
CA PRO A 62 -9.09 5.66 -3.02
C PRO A 62 -8.98 4.23 -3.54
N ARG A 63 -9.43 4.01 -4.77
CA ARG A 63 -9.30 2.70 -5.40
C ARG A 63 -7.84 2.40 -5.69
N PRO A 64 -7.42 1.12 -5.61
CA PRO A 64 -6.06 0.75 -5.95
C PRO A 64 -5.73 1.07 -7.41
N ASP A 65 -4.53 1.58 -7.63
CA ASP A 65 -4.00 1.81 -8.97
C ASP A 65 -3.46 0.53 -9.58
N HIS A 66 -3.02 -0.40 -8.74
CA HIS A 66 -2.47 -1.69 -9.15
C HIS A 66 -3.07 -2.81 -8.31
N PHE A 67 -3.27 -3.96 -8.93
CA PHE A 67 -3.80 -5.14 -8.26
C PHE A 67 -3.01 -6.37 -8.73
N LEU A 68 -2.35 -7.07 -7.79
CA LEU A 68 -1.54 -8.24 -8.13
C LEU A 68 -2.33 -9.54 -8.16
N GLY A 69 -3.41 -9.63 -7.38
CA GLY A 69 -4.24 -10.82 -7.36
C GLY A 69 -3.59 -12.05 -6.75
N VAL A 70 -2.66 -11.87 -5.83
CA VAL A 70 -1.95 -12.99 -5.19
C VAL A 70 -2.71 -13.46 -3.98
N SER A 71 -3.25 -14.67 -4.03
CA SER A 71 -4.00 -15.26 -2.93
C SER A 71 -4.04 -16.78 -3.06
N GLY A 72 -4.44 -17.47 -1.99
CA GLY A 72 -4.68 -18.90 -2.03
C GLY A 72 -3.44 -19.78 -2.13
N LEU A 73 -2.26 -19.24 -1.88
CA LEU A 73 -1.00 -19.96 -1.92
C LEU A 73 -0.40 -20.08 -0.53
N SER A 74 0.66 -20.87 -0.39
CA SER A 74 1.42 -20.91 0.86
C SER A 74 2.05 -19.54 1.13
N HIS A 75 2.43 -19.29 2.39
CA HIS A 75 3.03 -18.01 2.76
C HIS A 75 4.28 -17.69 1.94
N GLY A 76 5.14 -18.68 1.74
CA GLY A 76 6.35 -18.48 0.94
C GLY A 76 6.06 -18.17 -0.51
N ALA A 77 5.13 -18.92 -1.11
CA ALA A 77 4.74 -18.69 -2.50
C ALA A 77 4.06 -17.33 -2.69
N MET A 78 3.16 -16.97 -1.78
CA MET A 78 2.50 -15.65 -1.83
C MET A 78 3.50 -14.51 -1.70
N THR A 79 4.40 -14.61 -0.72
CA THR A 79 5.42 -13.60 -0.50
C THR A 79 6.33 -13.45 -1.73
N GLY A 80 6.74 -14.57 -2.33
CA GLY A 80 7.56 -14.54 -3.54
C GLY A 80 6.86 -13.89 -4.72
N ARG A 81 5.59 -14.21 -4.93
CA ARG A 81 4.80 -13.61 -6.01
C ARG A 81 4.55 -12.13 -5.77
N MET A 82 4.27 -11.75 -4.54
CA MET A 82 4.13 -10.36 -4.17
C MET A 82 5.43 -9.59 -4.35
N LEU A 83 6.55 -10.19 -3.98
CA LEU A 83 7.87 -9.58 -4.14
C LEU A 83 8.15 -9.25 -5.60
N GLU A 84 7.91 -10.20 -6.50
CA GLU A 84 8.07 -9.98 -7.94
C GLU A 84 7.20 -8.84 -8.44
N GLY A 85 5.92 -8.85 -8.06
CA GLY A 85 4.95 -7.85 -8.49
C GLY A 85 5.26 -6.46 -7.97
N VAL A 86 5.64 -6.37 -6.70
CA VAL A 86 6.01 -5.09 -6.09
C VAL A 86 7.28 -4.53 -6.73
N GLU A 87 8.27 -5.38 -6.96
CA GLU A 87 9.51 -4.97 -7.64
C GLU A 87 9.21 -4.35 -9.00
N LYS A 88 8.35 -5.00 -9.77
CA LYS A 88 7.97 -4.50 -11.10
C LYS A 88 7.32 -3.12 -11.01
N ILE A 89 6.40 -2.93 -10.08
CA ILE A 89 5.71 -1.66 -9.92
C ILE A 89 6.68 -0.56 -9.45
N ILE A 90 7.58 -0.89 -8.53
CA ILE A 90 8.59 0.08 -8.09
C ILE A 90 9.47 0.53 -9.25
N LEU A 91 9.88 -0.40 -10.10
CA LEU A 91 10.71 -0.08 -11.26
C LEU A 91 9.95 0.78 -12.30
N GLU A 92 8.65 0.56 -12.44
CA GLU A 92 7.81 1.34 -13.36
C GLU A 92 7.50 2.73 -12.83
N GLU A 93 7.08 2.84 -11.57
CA GLU A 93 6.63 4.10 -10.99
C GLU A 93 7.75 4.94 -10.39
N LYS A 94 8.83 4.31 -9.98
CA LYS A 94 9.98 4.97 -9.35
C LYS A 94 9.54 5.86 -8.18
N PRO A 95 8.87 5.28 -7.16
CA PRO A 95 8.45 6.07 -6.01
C PRO A 95 9.64 6.55 -5.20
N ASP A 96 9.46 7.66 -4.53
CA ASP A 96 10.47 8.17 -3.59
C ASP A 96 10.40 7.42 -2.26
N ILE A 97 9.19 7.02 -1.86
CA ILE A 97 8.96 6.29 -0.60
C ILE A 97 7.94 5.19 -0.85
N VAL A 98 8.18 4.03 -0.24
CA VAL A 98 7.24 2.93 -0.17
C VAL A 98 6.67 2.89 1.24
N LEU A 99 5.34 2.87 1.36
CA LEU A 99 4.65 2.79 2.63
C LEU A 99 3.98 1.43 2.76
N VAL A 100 4.30 0.72 3.83
CA VAL A 100 3.72 -0.60 4.13
C VAL A 100 3.01 -0.55 5.48
N TYR A 101 2.04 -1.46 5.66
CA TYR A 101 1.17 -1.46 6.82
C TYR A 101 1.19 -2.81 7.52
N GLY A 102 1.40 -2.79 8.83
CA GLY A 102 1.24 -3.97 9.66
C GLY A 102 2.35 -5.00 9.51
N ASP A 103 1.98 -6.28 9.57
CA ASP A 103 2.92 -7.40 9.63
C ASP A 103 2.52 -8.57 8.71
N THR A 104 1.83 -8.28 7.63
CA THR A 104 1.38 -9.31 6.69
C THR A 104 2.48 -9.67 5.69
N ASN A 105 2.19 -10.69 4.85
CA ASN A 105 3.10 -11.04 3.74
C ASN A 105 3.30 -9.86 2.79
N SER A 106 2.27 -9.05 2.60
CA SER A 106 2.37 -7.83 1.78
C SER A 106 3.38 -6.85 2.34
N THR A 107 3.40 -6.70 3.67
CA THR A 107 4.35 -5.85 4.37
C THR A 107 5.77 -6.32 4.14
N LEU A 108 6.02 -7.62 4.33
CA LEU A 108 7.34 -8.20 4.11
C LEU A 108 7.80 -8.05 2.67
N ALA A 109 6.93 -8.39 1.72
CA ALA A 109 7.26 -8.30 0.29
C ALA A 109 7.56 -6.85 -0.12
N GLY A 110 6.76 -5.90 0.35
CA GLY A 110 6.95 -4.48 0.05
C GLY A 110 8.24 -3.95 0.63
N ALA A 111 8.51 -4.23 1.90
CA ALA A 111 9.72 -3.77 2.57
C ALA A 111 10.98 -4.38 1.94
N LEU A 112 10.93 -5.67 1.62
CA LEU A 112 12.07 -6.36 1.02
C LEU A 112 12.36 -5.83 -0.39
N ALA A 113 11.33 -5.64 -1.21
CA ALA A 113 11.49 -5.09 -2.56
C ALA A 113 12.09 -3.67 -2.50
N ALA A 114 11.57 -2.83 -1.62
CA ALA A 114 12.07 -1.48 -1.43
C ALA A 114 13.55 -1.50 -1.00
N ALA A 115 13.89 -2.37 -0.04
CA ALA A 115 15.28 -2.50 0.44
C ALA A 115 16.22 -2.92 -0.69
N LYS A 116 15.82 -3.90 -1.49
CA LYS A 116 16.64 -4.40 -2.61
C LYS A 116 16.84 -3.35 -3.70
N LEU A 117 15.88 -2.47 -3.89
CA LEU A 117 15.92 -1.42 -4.90
C LEU A 117 16.37 -0.07 -4.35
N HIS A 118 16.80 -0.04 -3.09
CA HIS A 118 17.30 1.16 -2.42
C HIS A 118 16.28 2.29 -2.38
N VAL A 119 15.01 1.95 -2.19
CA VAL A 119 13.92 2.91 -2.00
C VAL A 119 13.60 3.00 -0.52
N SER A 120 13.44 4.20 0.02
CA SER A 120 13.06 4.40 1.41
C SER A 120 11.71 3.76 1.70
N CYS A 121 11.63 3.05 2.82
CA CYS A 121 10.41 2.35 3.22
C CYS A 121 9.96 2.85 4.59
N LEU A 122 8.67 3.18 4.69
CA LEU A 122 8.03 3.53 5.96
C LEU A 122 7.09 2.41 6.36
N LEU A 123 7.12 2.02 7.62
CA LEU A 123 6.24 1.02 8.17
C LEU A 123 5.23 1.69 9.10
N TYR A 124 3.94 1.59 8.74
CA TYR A 124 2.85 2.04 9.60
C TYR A 124 2.43 0.87 10.48
N THR A 125 2.61 1.02 11.79
CA THR A 125 2.19 0.01 12.76
C THR A 125 1.19 0.62 13.72
N SER A 126 0.26 -0.22 14.22
CA SER A 126 -0.56 0.19 15.35
C SER A 126 0.29 0.17 16.60
N ASP A 127 0.19 1.21 17.41
CA ASP A 127 0.77 1.20 18.74
C ASP A 127 -0.01 0.20 19.59
N ALA A 128 0.68 -0.50 20.49
CA ALA A 128 0.03 -1.42 21.42
C ALA A 128 -1.06 -0.71 22.24
N ALA A 129 -0.91 0.56 22.49
CA ALA A 129 -1.92 1.37 23.18
C ALA A 129 -3.19 1.61 22.37
N ASP A 130 -3.13 1.42 21.06
CA ASP A 130 -4.26 1.61 20.15
C ASP A 130 -5.11 0.34 20.01
N GLU A 131 -4.65 -0.74 20.58
CA GLU A 131 -5.33 -2.04 20.51
C GLU A 131 -6.28 -2.30 21.72
#